data_166107378fa602655927a62ad949d6d9
#
_entry.id   166107378fa602655927a62ad949d6d9
#
_cell.length_a   1.000
_cell.length_b   1.000
_cell.length_c   1.000
_cell.angle_alpha   90.00
_cell.angle_beta   90.00
_cell.angle_gamma   90.00
#
_symmetry.space_group_name_H-M   'P 1'
#
loop_
_entity.id
_entity.type
_entity.pdbx_description
1 polymer ?
#
loop_
_entity_poly.entity_id
_entity_poly.type
_entity_poly.pdbx_seq_one_letter_code
_entity_poly.pdbx_strand_id
1 'polypeptide(L)'
;MKKIVFDVTIISLILFFVQSCSIDENVTTTAATVSKSSTDYIGTYLSACGENKQQAKVVITDSGTEDVATANFHKISHSDSGCSTVLKTIQYNHTARAMGDTTDDDGNSVSKIYLVTVNVTATLNSTYTSSANEDEWCGLSNWEDDTAKDVTGKDCTNSLSESFSSALIQKYDIWHLNGTSFQKSEESTEGYPTTLDGTVYTKQ
;
A
#
# COMPACT_ATOMS: atom_id res chain seq x y z
N MET A 1 -48.90 -71.51 30.46
CA MET A 1 -49.12 -72.22 29.18
C MET A 1 -48.49 -71.46 28.04
N LYS A 2 -47.56 -72.19 27.33
CA LYS A 2 -47.28 -72.06 25.87
C LYS A 2 -46.96 -70.71 25.35
N LYS A 3 -45.94 -70.44 24.49
CA LYS A 3 -45.21 -71.35 23.64
C LYS A 3 -43.90 -70.59 23.21
N ILE A 4 -42.85 -71.29 23.15
CA ILE A 4 -41.59 -70.94 22.50
C ILE A 4 -41.88 -70.96 21.00
N VAL A 5 -41.41 -69.95 20.29
CA VAL A 5 -41.16 -70.02 18.85
C VAL A 5 -39.80 -69.42 18.58
N PHE A 6 -38.94 -70.33 18.11
CA PHE A 6 -37.65 -70.03 17.49
C PHE A 6 -37.91 -69.30 16.19
N ASP A 7 -37.14 -68.31 15.92
CA ASP A 7 -36.95 -67.93 14.54
C ASP A 7 -35.48 -67.52 14.25
N VAL A 8 -35.09 -68.23 13.40
CA VAL A 8 -33.97 -68.51 12.50
C VAL A 8 -33.11 -67.28 12.15
N THR A 9 -31.87 -67.51 12.46
CA THR A 9 -30.73 -66.78 12.04
C THR A 9 -30.63 -66.67 10.50
N ILE A 10 -30.65 -65.46 9.97
CA ILE A 10 -30.17 -65.17 8.61
C ILE A 10 -28.85 -64.42 8.74
N ILE A 11 -27.79 -65.18 8.60
CA ILE A 11 -26.43 -64.68 8.40
C ILE A 11 -26.38 -64.11 6.96
N SER A 12 -26.55 -62.81 6.82
CA SER A 12 -26.31 -62.14 5.55
C SER A 12 -24.82 -61.84 5.42
N LEU A 13 -24.19 -62.65 4.62
CA LEU A 13 -22.78 -62.50 4.22
C LEU A 13 -22.66 -61.25 3.33
N ILE A 14 -22.32 -60.13 3.94
CA ILE A 14 -21.94 -58.93 3.19
C ILE A 14 -20.53 -59.08 2.65
N LEU A 15 -20.42 -59.47 1.38
CA LEU A 15 -19.19 -59.35 0.64
C LEU A 15 -18.84 -57.85 0.50
N PHE A 16 -17.87 -57.41 1.27
CA PHE A 16 -17.21 -56.14 1.02
C PHE A 16 -16.40 -56.25 -0.27
N PHE A 17 -16.92 -55.73 -1.34
CA PHE A 17 -16.10 -55.34 -2.50
C PHE A 17 -15.21 -54.21 -2.09
N VAL A 18 -13.97 -54.48 -1.77
CA VAL A 18 -12.93 -53.48 -1.66
C VAL A 18 -12.63 -53.06 -3.11
N GLN A 19 -13.37 -52.10 -3.63
CA GLN A 19 -12.91 -51.36 -4.80
C GLN A 19 -11.71 -50.53 -4.34
N SER A 20 -10.52 -51.01 -4.70
CA SER A 20 -9.31 -50.20 -4.66
C SER A 20 -9.50 -49.05 -5.66
N CYS A 21 -10.05 -47.93 -5.17
CA CYS A 21 -9.94 -46.66 -5.88
C CYS A 21 -8.43 -46.31 -5.83
N SER A 22 -7.73 -46.52 -6.93
CA SER A 22 -6.42 -45.92 -7.13
C SER A 22 -6.67 -44.41 -7.16
N ILE A 23 -6.38 -43.76 -6.04
CA ILE A 23 -6.26 -42.31 -6.00
C ILE A 23 -5.03 -41.99 -6.83
N ASP A 24 -5.27 -41.52 -8.07
CA ASP A 24 -4.24 -40.81 -8.81
C ASP A 24 -3.85 -39.60 -7.97
N GLU A 25 -2.77 -39.76 -7.19
CA GLU A 25 -2.09 -38.68 -6.49
C GLU A 25 -1.39 -37.78 -7.48
N ASN A 26 -2.16 -37.16 -8.38
CA ASN A 26 -1.72 -35.96 -9.04
C ASN A 26 -2.34 -34.75 -8.33
N VAL A 27 -2.15 -34.71 -6.99
CA VAL A 27 -2.38 -33.51 -6.22
C VAL A 27 -1.28 -32.53 -6.66
N THR A 28 -1.57 -31.78 -7.71
CA THR A 28 -0.87 -30.53 -7.97
C THR A 28 -1.17 -29.67 -6.76
N THR A 29 -0.29 -29.72 -5.76
CA THR A 29 -0.27 -28.75 -4.67
C THR A 29 0.04 -27.42 -5.33
N THR A 30 -1.02 -26.73 -5.76
CA THR A 30 -0.92 -25.30 -6.02
C THR A 30 -0.52 -24.72 -4.68
N ALA A 31 0.74 -24.34 -4.55
CA ALA A 31 1.21 -23.61 -3.37
C ALA A 31 0.23 -22.45 -3.19
N ALA A 32 -0.52 -22.48 -2.09
CA ALA A 32 -1.38 -21.35 -1.75
C ALA A 32 -0.45 -20.12 -1.69
N THR A 33 -0.58 -19.22 -2.63
CA THR A 33 0.11 -17.93 -2.58
C THR A 33 -0.42 -17.24 -1.35
N VAL A 34 0.43 -17.15 -0.31
CA VAL A 34 0.10 -16.42 0.91
C VAL A 34 -0.03 -14.96 0.48
N SER A 35 -1.24 -14.43 0.58
CA SER A 35 -1.50 -13.02 0.30
C SER A 35 -0.67 -12.15 1.24
N LYS A 36 -0.02 -11.11 0.70
CA LYS A 36 0.78 -10.20 1.52
C LYS A 36 -0.14 -9.32 2.36
N SER A 37 0.23 -9.14 3.63
CA SER A 37 -0.35 -8.13 4.51
C SER A 37 0.28 -6.76 4.26
N SER A 38 -0.40 -5.68 4.64
CA SER A 38 0.19 -4.33 4.60
C SER A 38 1.46 -4.21 5.45
N THR A 39 1.60 -5.05 6.48
CA THR A 39 2.79 -5.10 7.35
C THR A 39 4.01 -5.75 6.69
N ASP A 40 3.86 -6.52 5.61
CA ASP A 40 4.98 -7.07 4.84
C ASP A 40 5.79 -5.99 4.13
N TYR A 41 5.20 -4.81 3.97
CA TYR A 41 5.81 -3.66 3.31
C TYR A 41 6.53 -2.71 4.28
N ILE A 42 6.60 -3.00 5.58
CA ILE A 42 7.24 -2.14 6.57
C ILE A 42 8.68 -1.83 6.19
N GLY A 43 8.99 -0.54 6.12
CA GLY A 43 10.31 -0.05 5.77
C GLY A 43 10.31 1.40 5.32
N THR A 44 11.53 1.88 5.07
CA THR A 44 11.76 3.18 4.43
C THR A 44 12.33 2.91 3.05
N TYR A 45 11.73 3.52 2.04
CA TYR A 45 12.08 3.33 0.63
C TYR A 45 12.31 4.69 -0.02
N LEU A 46 13.34 4.80 -0.84
CA LEU A 46 13.73 6.05 -1.48
C LEU A 46 13.92 5.84 -2.98
N SER A 47 13.34 6.73 -3.79
CA SER A 47 13.59 6.75 -5.23
C SER A 47 14.94 7.35 -5.56
N ALA A 48 15.43 7.13 -6.78
CA ALA A 48 16.53 7.93 -7.31
C ALA A 48 16.15 9.42 -7.40
N CYS A 49 17.14 10.28 -7.42
CA CYS A 49 16.95 11.70 -7.72
C CYS A 49 16.59 11.87 -9.19
N GLY A 50 15.45 12.44 -9.49
CA GLY A 50 14.99 12.70 -10.84
C GLY A 50 15.66 13.92 -11.48
N GLU A 51 15.63 14.00 -12.81
CA GLU A 51 16.17 15.14 -13.58
C GLU A 51 15.52 16.49 -13.20
N ASN A 52 14.27 16.44 -12.73
CA ASN A 52 13.52 17.60 -12.22
C ASN A 52 13.89 17.99 -10.79
N LYS A 53 14.94 17.42 -10.23
CA LYS A 53 15.40 17.62 -8.84
C LYS A 53 14.33 17.19 -7.80
N GLN A 54 13.52 16.21 -8.15
CA GLN A 54 12.55 15.62 -7.26
C GLN A 54 12.96 14.22 -6.84
N GLN A 55 12.65 13.90 -5.61
CA GLN A 55 12.84 12.57 -5.03
C GLN A 55 11.57 12.18 -4.29
N ALA A 56 11.19 10.93 -4.38
CA ALA A 56 10.08 10.39 -3.62
C ALA A 56 10.60 9.46 -2.53
N LYS A 57 9.96 9.53 -1.35
CA LYS A 57 10.25 8.65 -0.23
C LYS A 57 8.96 8.04 0.28
N VAL A 58 8.98 6.76 0.56
CA VAL A 58 7.87 6.03 1.17
C VAL A 58 8.32 5.48 2.50
N VAL A 59 7.56 5.76 3.56
CA VAL A 59 7.81 5.22 4.91
C VAL A 59 6.57 4.46 5.33
N ILE A 60 6.70 3.16 5.52
CA ILE A 60 5.60 2.29 5.96
C ILE A 60 5.97 1.78 7.35
N THR A 61 5.07 1.99 8.30
CA THR A 61 5.25 1.58 9.69
C THR A 61 4.04 0.79 10.18
N ASP A 62 4.25 -0.05 11.18
CA ASP A 62 3.16 -0.73 11.87
C ASP A 62 2.25 0.30 12.55
N SER A 63 0.95 0.17 12.37
CA SER A 63 -0.05 1.00 13.06
C SER A 63 -0.42 0.47 14.45
N GLY A 64 0.03 -0.72 14.81
CA GLY A 64 -0.41 -1.45 15.99
C GLY A 64 -1.80 -2.09 15.84
N THR A 65 -2.40 -2.04 14.65
CA THR A 65 -3.67 -2.69 14.33
C THR A 65 -3.42 -3.77 13.30
N GLU A 66 -4.01 -4.94 13.49
CA GLU A 66 -3.85 -6.09 12.59
C GLU A 66 -4.21 -5.70 11.14
N ASP A 67 -3.38 -6.11 10.20
CA ASP A 67 -3.52 -5.83 8.75
C ASP A 67 -3.62 -4.35 8.35
N VAL A 68 -3.26 -3.43 9.24
CA VAL A 68 -3.21 -1.99 8.95
C VAL A 68 -1.80 -1.46 9.15
N ALA A 69 -1.31 -0.71 8.21
CA ALA A 69 -0.06 0.04 8.31
C ALA A 69 -0.31 1.55 8.21
N THR A 70 0.63 2.34 8.71
CA THR A 70 0.71 3.76 8.38
C THR A 70 1.65 3.91 7.18
N ALA A 71 1.20 4.58 6.12
CA ALA A 71 1.99 4.83 4.92
C ALA A 71 2.15 6.34 4.72
N ASN A 72 3.38 6.81 4.75
CA ASN A 72 3.74 8.21 4.55
C ASN A 72 4.46 8.35 3.22
N PHE A 73 3.83 9.02 2.27
CA PHE A 73 4.39 9.29 0.95
C PHE A 73 4.94 10.72 0.92
N HIS A 74 6.23 10.84 0.68
CA HIS A 74 6.91 12.12 0.62
C HIS A 74 7.27 12.48 -0.82
N LYS A 75 6.93 13.71 -1.21
CA LYS A 75 7.39 14.36 -2.44
C LYS A 75 8.41 15.42 -2.02
N ILE A 76 9.65 15.21 -2.35
CA ILE A 76 10.76 16.03 -1.90
C ILE A 76 11.34 16.80 -3.10
N SER A 77 11.36 18.12 -3.02
CA SER A 77 11.99 19.00 -4.02
C SER A 77 13.34 19.47 -3.51
N HIS A 78 14.34 19.49 -4.39
CA HIS A 78 15.71 19.87 -4.08
C HIS A 78 16.18 21.05 -4.92
N SER A 79 17.22 21.77 -4.46
CA SER A 79 17.83 22.86 -5.21
C SER A 79 18.79 22.35 -6.28
N ASP A 80 19.33 21.16 -6.12
CA ASP A 80 20.41 20.59 -6.95
C ASP A 80 20.02 19.23 -7.53
N SER A 81 20.68 18.86 -8.62
CA SER A 81 20.46 17.59 -9.32
C SER A 81 20.98 16.36 -8.59
N GLY A 82 21.75 16.54 -7.53
CA GLY A 82 22.22 15.48 -6.65
C GLY A 82 21.26 15.19 -5.48
N CYS A 83 20.15 15.94 -5.39
CA CYS A 83 19.18 15.84 -4.29
C CYS A 83 19.84 15.95 -2.89
N SER A 84 20.82 16.83 -2.76
CA SER A 84 21.55 17.02 -1.48
C SER A 84 20.92 18.10 -0.61
N THR A 85 20.27 19.10 -1.20
CA THR A 85 19.67 20.22 -0.47
C THR A 85 18.17 20.27 -0.66
N VAL A 86 17.42 19.90 0.38
CA VAL A 86 15.96 19.90 0.39
C VAL A 86 15.45 21.35 0.42
N LEU A 87 14.51 21.65 -0.45
CA LEU A 87 13.78 22.93 -0.48
C LEU A 87 12.39 22.83 0.11
N LYS A 88 11.69 21.76 -0.25
CA LYS A 88 10.30 21.52 0.15
C LYS A 88 10.04 20.03 0.28
N THR A 89 9.29 19.64 1.30
CA THR A 89 8.74 18.29 1.44
C THR A 89 7.24 18.37 1.59
N ILE A 90 6.51 17.68 0.74
CA ILE A 90 5.08 17.41 0.92
C ILE A 90 4.95 15.97 1.40
N GLN A 91 4.26 15.77 2.51
CA GLN A 91 4.04 14.46 3.09
C GLN A 91 2.54 14.16 3.13
N TYR A 92 2.14 13.10 2.46
CA TYR A 92 0.80 12.53 2.52
C TYR A 92 0.79 11.38 3.52
N ASN A 93 -0.01 11.52 4.57
CA ASN A 93 -0.15 10.51 5.61
C ASN A 93 -1.41 9.69 5.35
N HIS A 94 -1.25 8.38 5.26
CA HIS A 94 -2.33 7.44 5.00
C HIS A 94 -2.36 6.33 6.03
N THR A 95 -3.54 5.80 6.29
CA THR A 95 -3.69 4.42 6.72
C THR A 95 -3.76 3.54 5.48
N ALA A 96 -3.07 2.39 5.51
CA ALA A 96 -2.97 1.45 4.40
C ALA A 96 -3.44 0.06 4.84
N ARG A 97 -4.26 -0.59 4.01
CA ARG A 97 -4.72 -1.95 4.24
C ARG A 97 -4.60 -2.77 2.96
N ALA A 98 -3.98 -3.95 3.07
CA ALA A 98 -3.93 -4.91 1.98
C ALA A 98 -5.31 -5.57 1.80
N MET A 99 -5.77 -5.63 0.56
CA MET A 99 -7.09 -6.15 0.17
C MET A 99 -6.99 -7.41 -0.71
N GLY A 100 -5.84 -8.08 -0.64
CA GLY A 100 -5.52 -9.27 -1.43
C GLY A 100 -4.62 -8.97 -2.62
N ASP A 101 -4.15 -10.03 -3.26
CA ASP A 101 -3.20 -9.94 -4.36
C ASP A 101 -3.91 -10.00 -5.71
N THR A 102 -3.23 -9.50 -6.73
CA THR A 102 -3.64 -9.54 -8.14
C THR A 102 -2.39 -9.56 -9.02
N THR A 103 -2.59 -9.54 -10.31
CA THR A 103 -1.51 -9.40 -11.30
C THR A 103 -1.70 -8.07 -12.02
N ASP A 104 -0.63 -7.30 -12.19
CA ASP A 104 -0.65 -6.10 -13.01
C ASP A 104 -0.62 -6.42 -14.52
N ASP A 105 -0.70 -5.41 -15.38
CA ASP A 105 -0.73 -5.59 -16.83
C ASP A 105 0.61 -6.14 -17.38
N ASP A 106 1.70 -6.01 -16.63
CA ASP A 106 3.03 -6.56 -16.97
C ASP A 106 3.24 -7.99 -16.46
N GLY A 107 2.27 -8.56 -15.73
CA GLY A 107 2.32 -9.91 -15.19
C GLY A 107 2.99 -10.03 -13.83
N ASN A 108 3.28 -8.91 -13.15
CA ASN A 108 3.84 -8.94 -11.79
C ASN A 108 2.75 -9.25 -10.75
N SER A 109 3.10 -10.06 -9.75
CA SER A 109 2.23 -10.23 -8.58
C SER A 109 2.29 -8.97 -7.71
N VAL A 110 1.14 -8.33 -7.51
CA VAL A 110 1.00 -7.09 -6.74
C VAL A 110 -0.10 -7.21 -5.70
N SER A 111 0.02 -6.48 -4.60
CA SER A 111 -1.06 -6.40 -3.60
C SER A 111 -1.94 -5.18 -3.86
N LYS A 112 -3.24 -5.37 -3.84
CA LYS A 112 -4.24 -4.30 -3.82
C LYS A 112 -4.20 -3.61 -2.46
N ILE A 113 -4.01 -2.30 -2.45
CA ILE A 113 -3.92 -1.51 -1.23
C ILE A 113 -5.04 -0.48 -1.19
N TYR A 114 -5.79 -0.51 -0.12
CA TYR A 114 -6.76 0.52 0.20
C TYR A 114 -6.13 1.55 1.12
N LEU A 115 -6.16 2.81 0.71
CA LEU A 115 -5.58 3.94 1.41
C LEU A 115 -6.67 4.89 1.89
N VAL A 116 -6.51 5.44 3.08
CA VAL A 116 -7.31 6.56 3.58
C VAL A 116 -6.36 7.69 3.95
N THR A 117 -6.48 8.83 3.30
CA THR A 117 -5.68 10.02 3.63
C THR A 117 -6.07 10.53 5.02
N VAL A 118 -5.12 10.61 5.92
CA VAL A 118 -5.32 11.14 7.28
C VAL A 118 -5.14 12.65 7.25
N ASN A 119 -3.98 13.10 6.77
CA ASN A 119 -3.66 14.50 6.57
C ASN A 119 -2.53 14.67 5.55
N VAL A 120 -2.31 15.91 5.13
CA VAL A 120 -1.19 16.31 4.27
C VAL A 120 -0.43 17.41 4.99
N THR A 121 0.88 17.29 5.07
CA THR A 121 1.75 18.32 5.64
C THR A 121 2.76 18.82 4.63
N ALA A 122 3.13 20.09 4.74
CA ALA A 122 4.20 20.70 3.98
C ALA A 122 5.27 21.26 4.91
N THR A 123 6.53 21.02 4.55
CA THR A 123 7.71 21.58 5.23
C THR A 123 8.51 22.35 4.21
N LEU A 124 8.87 23.59 4.53
CA LEU A 124 9.67 24.48 3.70
C LEU A 124 10.99 24.80 4.37
N ASN A 125 12.05 24.92 3.59
CA ASN A 125 13.30 25.46 4.10
C ASN A 125 13.32 27.00 4.03
N SER A 126 14.37 27.64 4.57
CA SER A 126 14.51 29.10 4.63
C SER A 126 14.44 29.81 3.28
N THR A 127 14.76 29.13 2.18
CA THR A 127 14.67 29.71 0.83
C THR A 127 13.22 29.98 0.41
N TYR A 128 12.29 29.12 0.82
CA TYR A 128 10.88 29.22 0.44
C TYR A 128 10.01 29.85 1.51
N THR A 129 10.41 29.84 2.77
CA THR A 129 9.60 30.33 3.90
C THR A 129 9.22 31.79 3.75
N SER A 130 10.15 32.67 3.32
CA SER A 130 9.86 34.10 3.13
C SER A 130 8.80 34.32 2.07
N SER A 131 8.97 33.76 0.86
CA SER A 131 8.00 33.92 -0.22
C SER A 131 6.66 33.26 0.10
N ALA A 132 6.65 32.12 0.80
CA ALA A 132 5.42 31.49 1.24
C ALA A 132 4.62 32.34 2.23
N ASN A 133 5.31 33.10 3.10
CA ASN A 133 4.65 34.05 3.98
C ASN A 133 4.15 35.30 3.27
N GLU A 134 4.92 35.82 2.31
CA GLU A 134 4.52 36.99 1.49
C GLU A 134 3.30 36.67 0.61
N ASP A 135 3.27 35.49 0.02
CA ASP A 135 2.21 35.03 -0.87
C ASP A 135 1.04 34.39 -0.12
N GLU A 136 1.08 34.29 1.20
CA GLU A 136 0.11 33.55 2.03
C GLU A 136 -0.15 32.15 1.45
N TRP A 137 0.93 31.41 1.14
CA TRP A 137 0.82 30.11 0.48
C TRP A 137 -0.09 29.15 1.27
N CYS A 138 -1.02 28.51 0.58
CA CYS A 138 -2.09 27.69 1.18
C CYS A 138 -3.00 28.47 2.14
N GLY A 139 -3.07 29.81 2.02
CA GLY A 139 -3.79 30.68 2.95
C GLY A 139 -3.15 30.70 4.36
N LEU A 140 -1.84 30.49 4.43
CA LEU A 140 -1.06 30.50 5.68
C LEU A 140 0.06 31.55 5.59
N SER A 141 0.17 32.41 6.61
CA SER A 141 1.12 33.52 6.67
C SER A 141 2.15 33.39 7.79
N ASN A 142 2.31 32.22 8.37
CA ASN A 142 3.20 32.00 9.51
C ASN A 142 4.12 30.80 9.30
N TRP A 143 4.62 30.62 8.09
CA TRP A 143 5.58 29.58 7.77
C TRP A 143 6.88 29.81 8.55
N GLU A 144 7.43 28.72 9.10
CA GLU A 144 8.69 28.67 9.81
C GLU A 144 9.58 27.64 9.13
N ASP A 145 10.90 27.91 9.12
CA ASP A 145 11.89 27.03 8.50
C ASP A 145 11.84 25.65 9.08
N ASP A 146 11.85 24.64 8.20
CA ASP A 146 11.88 23.21 8.53
C ASP A 146 10.75 22.73 9.47
N THR A 147 9.69 23.55 9.60
CA THR A 147 8.53 23.25 10.42
C THR A 147 7.38 22.75 9.56
N ALA A 148 6.88 21.55 9.88
CA ALA A 148 5.75 20.97 9.16
C ALA A 148 4.44 21.69 9.49
N LYS A 149 3.67 22.06 8.46
CA LYS A 149 2.33 22.65 8.60
C LYS A 149 1.28 21.79 7.91
N ASP A 150 0.10 21.74 8.50
CA ASP A 150 -1.04 21.03 7.93
C ASP A 150 -1.63 21.85 6.76
N VAL A 151 -1.61 21.23 5.58
CA VAL A 151 -2.16 21.78 4.34
C VAL A 151 -3.30 20.92 3.78
N THR A 152 -3.87 20.07 4.60
CA THR A 152 -4.95 19.15 4.20
C THR A 152 -6.14 19.91 3.62
N GLY A 153 -6.54 19.53 2.40
CA GLY A 153 -7.67 20.14 1.71
C GLY A 153 -7.47 21.59 1.29
N LYS A 154 -6.25 22.12 1.37
CA LYS A 154 -5.95 23.50 0.99
C LYS A 154 -5.65 23.60 -0.50
N ASP A 155 -6.08 24.70 -1.08
CA ASP A 155 -5.68 25.16 -2.41
C ASP A 155 -4.42 26.02 -2.25
N CYS A 156 -3.33 25.60 -2.86
CA CYS A 156 -2.01 26.22 -2.76
C CYS A 156 -1.53 26.68 -4.15
N THR A 157 -2.43 26.99 -5.05
CA THR A 157 -2.15 27.29 -6.47
C THR A 157 -1.48 28.64 -6.68
N ASN A 158 -1.56 29.57 -5.72
CA ASN A 158 -1.09 30.95 -5.86
C ASN A 158 0.45 31.08 -6.04
N SER A 159 1.28 30.12 -5.57
CA SER A 159 2.73 30.21 -5.72
C SER A 159 3.39 28.95 -6.29
N LEU A 160 2.85 27.76 -6.00
CA LEU A 160 3.47 26.48 -6.35
C LEU A 160 2.53 25.55 -7.14
N SER A 161 1.38 26.06 -7.58
CA SER A 161 0.39 25.34 -8.41
C SER A 161 0.02 23.94 -7.88
N GLU A 162 -0.12 23.82 -6.57
CA GLU A 162 -0.47 22.55 -5.91
C GLU A 162 -1.82 22.68 -5.19
N SER A 163 -2.65 21.63 -5.27
CA SER A 163 -3.85 21.47 -4.45
C SER A 163 -3.74 20.15 -3.69
N PHE A 164 -4.16 20.15 -2.43
CA PHE A 164 -4.01 18.99 -1.56
C PHE A 164 -5.34 18.31 -1.27
N SER A 165 -5.31 17.00 -1.23
CA SER A 165 -6.48 16.18 -0.90
C SER A 165 -7.02 16.55 0.48
N SER A 166 -8.35 16.53 0.61
CA SER A 166 -9.01 16.58 1.92
C SER A 166 -8.67 15.34 2.75
N ALA A 167 -8.85 15.46 4.08
CA ALA A 167 -8.80 14.27 4.94
C ALA A 167 -9.91 13.27 4.59
N LEU A 168 -9.71 12.01 4.95
CA LEU A 168 -10.62 10.88 4.76
C LEU A 168 -10.95 10.55 3.29
N ILE A 169 -10.17 11.06 2.34
CA ILE A 169 -10.26 10.63 0.95
C ILE A 169 -9.77 9.18 0.85
N GLN A 170 -10.63 8.35 0.29
CA GLN A 170 -10.33 6.96 -0.02
C GLN A 170 -9.61 6.89 -1.36
N LYS A 171 -8.55 6.10 -1.41
CA LYS A 171 -7.76 5.87 -2.60
C LYS A 171 -7.41 4.40 -2.72
N TYR A 172 -7.14 3.99 -3.94
CA TYR A 172 -6.73 2.65 -4.31
C TYR A 172 -5.35 2.71 -4.95
N ASP A 173 -4.50 1.75 -4.58
CA ASP A 173 -3.13 1.61 -5.07
C ASP A 173 -2.82 0.12 -5.29
N ILE A 174 -1.80 -0.19 -6.04
CA ILE A 174 -1.19 -1.52 -6.09
C ILE A 174 0.28 -1.40 -5.72
N TRP A 175 0.72 -2.31 -4.86
CA TRP A 175 2.11 -2.33 -4.37
C TRP A 175 2.81 -3.62 -4.79
N HIS A 176 4.04 -3.47 -5.25
CA HIS A 176 4.94 -4.55 -5.57
C HIS A 176 6.20 -4.46 -4.72
N LEU A 177 6.53 -5.55 -4.04
CA LEU A 177 7.77 -5.68 -3.27
C LEU A 177 8.57 -6.84 -3.82
N ASN A 178 9.76 -6.55 -4.35
CA ASN A 178 10.72 -7.53 -4.85
C ASN A 178 12.07 -7.35 -4.15
N GLY A 179 12.31 -8.14 -3.11
CA GLY A 179 13.48 -8.03 -2.25
C GLY A 179 13.53 -6.66 -1.56
N THR A 180 14.52 -5.84 -1.92
CA THR A 180 14.69 -4.48 -1.40
C THR A 180 14.05 -3.40 -2.27
N SER A 181 13.46 -3.78 -3.39
CA SER A 181 12.80 -2.85 -4.32
C SER A 181 11.31 -2.80 -4.05
N PHE A 182 10.78 -1.60 -3.91
CA PHE A 182 9.35 -1.30 -3.78
C PHE A 182 8.89 -0.49 -4.98
N GLN A 183 7.73 -0.81 -5.50
CA GLN A 183 7.04 -0.04 -6.52
C GLN A 183 5.57 0.12 -6.13
N LYS A 184 4.95 1.19 -6.58
CA LYS A 184 3.53 1.47 -6.40
C LYS A 184 2.94 2.00 -7.69
N SER A 185 1.62 2.08 -7.77
CA SER A 185 0.94 2.79 -8.85
C SER A 185 0.75 4.27 -8.52
N GLU A 186 0.22 5.01 -9.48
CA GLU A 186 -0.45 6.27 -9.19
C GLU A 186 -1.78 5.98 -8.49
N GLU A 187 -2.03 6.67 -7.39
CA GLU A 187 -3.23 6.45 -6.56
C GLU A 187 -4.50 6.90 -7.31
N SER A 188 -5.53 6.08 -7.27
CA SER A 188 -6.83 6.32 -7.90
C SER A 188 -7.95 6.43 -6.87
N THR A 189 -8.96 7.25 -7.15
CA THR A 189 -10.22 7.33 -6.37
C THR A 189 -11.34 6.47 -6.97
N GLU A 190 -11.15 5.94 -8.19
CA GLU A 190 -12.20 5.23 -8.92
C GLU A 190 -12.09 3.68 -8.82
N GLY A 191 -10.92 3.17 -8.44
CA GLY A 191 -10.68 1.73 -8.33
C GLY A 191 -9.20 1.38 -8.35
N TYR A 192 -8.87 0.09 -8.25
CA TYR A 192 -7.48 -0.35 -8.26
C TYR A 192 -6.85 -0.13 -9.64
N PRO A 193 -5.69 0.55 -9.69
CA PRO A 193 -4.89 0.65 -10.90
C PRO A 193 -4.46 -0.75 -11.39
N THR A 194 -4.12 -0.85 -12.68
CA THR A 194 -3.65 -2.08 -13.31
C THR A 194 -2.16 -2.04 -13.67
N THR A 195 -1.53 -0.86 -13.53
CA THR A 195 -0.11 -0.65 -13.84
C THR A 195 0.62 0.04 -12.71
N LEU A 196 1.90 -0.28 -12.53
CA LEU A 196 2.80 0.44 -11.64
C LEU A 196 3.24 1.76 -12.31
N ASP A 197 3.58 2.77 -11.49
CA ASP A 197 3.98 4.10 -12.01
C ASP A 197 5.40 4.14 -12.63
N GLY A 198 6.11 3.02 -12.59
CA GLY A 198 7.47 2.87 -13.10
C GLY A 198 8.57 3.40 -12.14
N THR A 199 8.20 4.07 -11.06
CA THR A 199 9.17 4.52 -10.05
C THR A 199 9.64 3.36 -9.19
N VAL A 200 10.94 3.12 -9.16
CA VAL A 200 11.56 2.12 -8.28
C VAL A 200 12.12 2.81 -7.05
N TYR A 201 11.69 2.33 -5.90
CA TYR A 201 12.18 2.77 -4.59
C TYR A 201 13.07 1.68 -3.99
N THR A 202 14.22 2.07 -3.48
CA THR A 202 15.16 1.15 -2.82
C THR A 202 15.04 1.27 -1.31
N LYS A 203 14.98 0.12 -0.62
CA LYS A 203 14.94 0.06 0.85
C LYS A 203 16.22 0.61 1.44
N GLN A 204 16.07 1.47 2.46
CA GLN A 204 17.16 2.13 3.18
C GLN A 204 17.54 1.34 4.45
#